data_fd218ebf6921a0d2e8b4508b369a7356
#
_entry.id   fd218ebf6921a0d2e8b4508b369a7356
#
_cell.length_a   1.000
_cell.length_b   1.000
_cell.length_c   1.000
_cell.angle_alpha   90.00
_cell.angle_beta   90.00
_cell.angle_gamma   90.00
#
_symmetry.space_group_name_H-M   'P 1'
#
loop_
_entity.id
_entity.type
_entity.pdbx_description
1 polymer ?
#
loop_
_entity_poly.entity_id
_entity_poly.type
_entity_poly.pdbx_seq_one_letter_code
_entity_poly.pdbx_strand_id
1 'polypeptide(L)'
;MGRKRFSPEQIIVKLREAEIIESKGLSQVEAAKKLGIAEQTLIRWRKEYGGLRVDQARRFKQLEKENIRLKRLVADLSLDKAILKDAASGNL
;
A
#
# COMPACT_ATOMS: atom_id res chain seq x y z
N MET A 1 -9.97 -19.25 -7.14
CA MET A 1 -8.97 -18.55 -7.92
C MET A 1 -8.52 -17.30 -7.23
N GLY A 2 -7.29 -17.24 -6.83
CA GLY A 2 -6.76 -16.07 -6.17
C GLY A 2 -6.56 -14.92 -7.15
N ARG A 3 -6.85 -13.71 -6.69
CA ARG A 3 -6.45 -12.51 -7.42
C ARG A 3 -4.93 -12.44 -7.38
N LYS A 4 -4.32 -12.13 -8.53
CA LYS A 4 -2.89 -11.88 -8.55
C LYS A 4 -2.60 -10.66 -7.70
N ARG A 5 -1.70 -10.84 -6.75
CA ARG A 5 -1.21 -9.73 -5.94
C ARG A 5 0.14 -9.33 -6.47
N PHE A 6 0.30 -8.04 -6.67
CA PHE A 6 1.56 -7.48 -7.16
C PHE A 6 2.29 -6.81 -6.00
N SER A 7 3.60 -7.01 -5.94
CA SER A 7 4.43 -6.32 -4.98
C SER A 7 4.55 -4.84 -5.37
N PRO A 8 4.91 -3.94 -4.44
CA PRO A 8 5.10 -2.54 -4.77
C PRO A 8 6.10 -2.33 -5.91
N GLU A 9 7.17 -3.13 -5.95
CA GLU A 9 8.16 -3.04 -7.03
C GLU A 9 7.53 -3.43 -8.37
N GLN A 10 6.73 -4.48 -8.39
CA GLN A 10 6.05 -4.91 -9.61
C GLN A 10 5.07 -3.85 -10.10
N ILE A 11 4.37 -3.21 -9.18
CA ILE A 11 3.44 -2.13 -9.51
C ILE A 11 4.17 -0.97 -10.18
N ILE A 12 5.30 -0.55 -9.63
CA ILE A 12 6.09 0.54 -10.20
C ILE A 12 6.61 0.17 -11.59
N VAL A 13 7.09 -1.06 -11.78
CA VAL A 13 7.53 -1.53 -13.09
C VAL A 13 6.37 -1.48 -14.09
N LYS A 14 5.20 -1.95 -13.69
CA LYS A 14 4.02 -1.92 -14.57
C LYS A 14 3.56 -0.50 -14.89
N LEU A 15 3.66 0.42 -13.95
CA LEU A 15 3.36 1.83 -14.20
C LEU A 15 4.30 2.45 -15.22
N ARG A 16 5.58 2.10 -15.17
CA ARG A 16 6.56 2.55 -16.17
C ARG A 16 6.26 1.96 -17.53
N GLU A 17 5.91 0.68 -17.56
CA GLU A 17 5.51 0.03 -18.81
C GLU A 17 4.27 0.71 -19.40
N ALA A 18 3.31 1.07 -18.57
CA ALA A 18 2.11 1.80 -19.00
C ALA A 18 2.49 3.14 -19.63
N GLU A 19 3.40 3.87 -19.01
CA GLU A 19 3.88 5.15 -19.54
C GLU A 19 4.51 4.99 -20.93
N ILE A 20 5.31 3.94 -21.11
CA ILE A 20 5.94 3.65 -22.38
C ILE A 20 4.89 3.32 -23.44
N ILE A 21 3.93 2.48 -23.08
CA ILE A 21 2.84 2.09 -23.98
C ILE A 21 2.03 3.32 -24.40
N GLU A 22 1.69 4.18 -23.46
CA GLU A 22 0.93 5.41 -23.73
C GLU A 22 1.74 6.40 -24.57
N SER A 23 3.06 6.44 -24.37
CA SER A 23 3.93 7.31 -25.15
C SER A 23 3.94 6.95 -26.63
N LYS A 24 3.56 5.72 -26.96
CA LYS A 24 3.43 5.25 -28.34
C LYS A 24 2.06 5.60 -28.96
N GLY A 25 1.25 6.35 -28.24
CA GLY A 25 -0.05 6.80 -28.74
C GLY A 25 -1.24 5.93 -28.35
N LEU A 26 -1.01 4.93 -27.47
CA LEU A 26 -2.08 4.08 -27.01
C LEU A 26 -2.80 4.70 -25.80
N SER A 27 -4.08 4.34 -25.64
CA SER A 27 -4.88 4.85 -24.54
C SER A 27 -4.54 4.13 -23.22
N GLN A 28 -5.00 4.71 -22.12
CA GLN A 28 -4.85 4.10 -20.80
C GLN A 28 -5.55 2.74 -20.74
N VAL A 29 -6.72 2.60 -21.36
CA VAL A 29 -7.43 1.33 -21.43
C VAL A 29 -6.59 0.27 -22.14
N GLU A 30 -5.99 0.65 -23.27
CA GLU A 30 -5.14 -0.27 -24.04
C GLU A 30 -3.88 -0.63 -23.26
N ALA A 31 -3.29 0.31 -22.56
CA ALA A 31 -2.13 0.06 -21.70
C ALA A 31 -2.47 -0.96 -20.61
N ALA A 32 -3.61 -0.78 -19.96
CA ALA A 32 -4.08 -1.71 -18.92
C ALA A 32 -4.26 -3.12 -19.50
N LYS A 33 -4.88 -3.22 -20.67
CA LYS A 33 -5.06 -4.52 -21.35
C LYS A 33 -3.73 -5.20 -21.64
N LYS A 34 -2.76 -4.46 -22.14
CA LYS A 34 -1.43 -5.00 -22.44
C LYS A 34 -0.70 -5.46 -21.19
N LEU A 35 -0.94 -4.81 -20.07
CA LEU A 35 -0.35 -5.18 -18.78
C LEU A 35 -1.13 -6.29 -18.08
N GLY A 36 -2.28 -6.68 -18.61
CA GLY A 36 -3.10 -7.73 -18.02
C GLY A 36 -3.82 -7.31 -16.74
N ILE A 37 -4.13 -6.02 -16.61
CA ILE A 37 -4.83 -5.47 -15.45
C ILE A 37 -6.06 -4.70 -15.89
N ALA A 38 -6.96 -4.44 -14.95
CA ALA A 38 -8.11 -3.58 -15.19
C ALA A 38 -7.68 -2.12 -15.24
N GLU A 39 -8.37 -1.31 -16.02
CA GLU A 39 -8.11 0.13 -16.10
C GLU A 39 -8.22 0.78 -14.71
N GLN A 40 -9.22 0.40 -13.92
CA GLN A 40 -9.40 0.93 -12.57
C GLN A 40 -8.22 0.61 -11.66
N THR A 41 -7.62 -0.57 -11.86
CA THR A 41 -6.42 -0.96 -11.12
C THR A 41 -5.25 -0.04 -11.49
N LEU A 42 -5.09 0.25 -12.78
CA LEU A 42 -4.04 1.16 -13.26
C LEU A 42 -4.22 2.57 -12.68
N ILE A 43 -5.45 3.07 -12.67
CA ILE A 43 -5.77 4.38 -12.11
C ILE A 43 -5.42 4.43 -10.63
N ARG A 44 -5.83 3.40 -9.87
CA ARG A 44 -5.54 3.30 -8.44
C ARG A 44 -4.05 3.26 -8.18
N TRP A 45 -3.31 2.45 -8.95
CA TRP A 45 -1.87 2.36 -8.80
C TRP A 45 -1.16 3.69 -9.08
N ARG A 46 -1.65 4.44 -10.06
CA ARG A 46 -1.10 5.77 -10.36
C ARG A 46 -1.30 6.73 -9.21
N LYS A 47 -2.43 6.65 -8.53
CA LYS A 47 -2.68 7.47 -7.34
C LYS A 47 -1.77 7.08 -6.18
N GLU A 48 -1.61 5.78 -5.96
CA GLU A 48 -0.87 5.28 -4.80
C GLU A 48 0.65 5.30 -4.99
N TYR A 49 1.10 4.98 -6.17
CA TYR A 49 2.53 4.78 -6.45
C TYR A 49 3.09 5.66 -7.54
N GLY A 50 2.29 6.51 -8.15
CA GLY A 50 2.75 7.38 -9.23
C GLY A 50 3.88 8.30 -8.77
N GLY A 51 4.96 8.32 -9.54
CA GLY A 51 6.13 9.13 -9.22
C GLY A 51 7.11 8.48 -8.26
N LEU A 52 6.78 7.30 -7.70
CA LEU A 52 7.70 6.58 -6.83
C LEU A 52 8.65 5.70 -7.64
N ARG A 53 9.86 5.51 -7.12
CA ARG A 53 10.79 4.52 -7.64
C ARG A 53 10.59 3.21 -6.88
N VAL A 54 11.17 2.12 -7.42
CA VAL A 54 11.03 0.78 -6.84
C VAL A 54 11.46 0.75 -5.37
N ASP A 55 12.59 1.36 -5.06
CA ASP A 55 13.11 1.42 -3.69
C ASP A 55 12.19 2.22 -2.77
N GLN A 56 11.61 3.30 -3.27
CA GLN A 56 10.66 4.11 -2.52
C GLN A 56 9.35 3.37 -2.26
N ALA A 57 8.87 2.61 -3.25
CA ALA A 57 7.67 1.81 -3.09
C ALA A 57 7.84 0.73 -2.02
N ARG A 58 9.02 0.10 -2.01
CA ARG A 58 9.35 -0.91 -1.00
C ARG A 58 9.36 -0.29 0.39
N ARG A 59 10.00 0.86 0.53
CA ARG A 59 10.07 1.57 1.80
C ARG A 59 8.69 2.03 2.28
N PHE A 60 7.87 2.52 1.36
CA PHE A 60 6.49 2.91 1.66
C PHE A 60 5.71 1.73 2.26
N LYS A 61 5.83 0.56 1.65
CA LYS A 61 5.15 -0.63 2.14
C LYS A 61 5.63 -1.04 3.53
N GLN A 62 6.93 -0.95 3.78
CA GLN A 62 7.50 -1.21 5.09
C GLN A 62 6.96 -0.23 6.14
N LEU A 63 6.90 1.04 5.79
CA LEU A 63 6.39 2.07 6.69
C LEU A 63 4.91 1.85 7.02
N GLU A 64 4.11 1.40 6.05
CA GLU A 64 2.73 1.04 6.31
C GLU A 64 2.63 -0.08 7.35
N LYS A 65 3.43 -1.13 7.18
CA LYS A 65 3.45 -2.26 8.12
C LYS A 65 3.88 -1.82 9.51
N GLU A 66 4.93 -1.02 9.59
CA GLU A 66 5.42 -0.49 10.85
C GLU A 66 4.38 0.40 11.53
N ASN A 67 3.68 1.22 10.75
CA ASN A 67 2.65 2.08 11.27
C ASN A 67 1.50 1.28 11.89
N ILE A 68 1.05 0.24 11.19
CA ILE A 68 0.00 -0.64 11.72
C ILE A 68 0.46 -1.32 13.00
N ARG A 69 1.70 -1.82 13.01
CA ARG A 69 2.28 -2.47 14.18
C ARG A 69 2.38 -1.51 15.36
N LEU A 70 2.85 -0.29 15.13
CA LEU A 70 2.97 0.74 16.15
C LEU A 70 1.60 1.13 16.71
N LYS A 71 0.60 1.26 15.87
CA LYS A 71 -0.75 1.57 16.30
C LYS A 71 -1.31 0.48 17.20
N ARG A 72 -1.07 -0.78 16.88
CA ARG A 72 -1.44 -1.90 17.74
C ARG A 72 -0.73 -1.85 19.08
N LEU A 73 0.57 -1.62 19.04
CA LEU A 73 1.37 -1.55 20.25
C LEU A 73 0.89 -0.43 21.18
N VAL A 74 0.62 0.73 20.61
CA VAL A 74 0.08 1.86 21.38
C VAL A 74 -1.27 1.53 21.98
N ALA A 75 -2.14 0.88 21.21
CA ALA A 75 -3.46 0.48 21.70
C ALA A 75 -3.33 -0.52 22.86
N ASP A 76 -2.45 -1.52 22.71
CA ASP A 76 -2.20 -2.50 23.77
C ASP A 76 -1.65 -1.86 25.03
N LEU A 77 -0.68 -0.97 24.89
CA LEU A 77 -0.10 -0.23 26.00
C LEU A 77 -1.14 0.65 26.69
N SER A 78 -1.99 1.30 25.93
CA SER A 78 -3.05 2.12 26.46
C SER A 78 -4.06 1.30 27.25
N LEU A 79 -4.39 0.12 26.76
CA LEU A 79 -5.28 -0.80 27.43
C LEU A 79 -4.67 -1.30 28.74
N ASP A 80 -3.41 -1.73 28.69
CA ASP A 80 -2.69 -2.19 29.87
C ASP A 80 -2.59 -1.09 30.92
N LYS A 81 -2.30 0.12 30.48
CA LYS A 81 -2.23 1.29 31.36
C LYS A 81 -3.57 1.57 32.05
N ALA A 82 -4.66 1.45 31.30
CA ALA A 82 -6.00 1.65 31.84
C ALA A 82 -6.33 0.58 32.90
N ILE A 83 -6.00 -0.68 32.61
CA ILE A 83 -6.20 -1.78 33.56
C ILE A 83 -5.38 -1.55 34.84
N LEU A 84 -4.12 -1.21 34.69
CA LEU A 84 -3.24 -0.93 35.82
C LEU A 84 -3.73 0.28 36.62
N LYS A 85 -4.23 1.28 35.97
CA LYS A 85 -4.77 2.46 36.63
C LYS A 85 -5.98 2.10 37.46
N ASP A 86 -6.89 1.31 36.93
CA ASP A 86 -8.08 0.87 37.64
C ASP A 86 -7.71 0.03 38.87
N ALA A 87 -6.76 -0.87 38.70
CA ALA A 87 -6.27 -1.69 39.82
C ALA A 87 -5.58 -0.85 40.88
N ALA A 88 -4.77 0.13 40.47
CA ALA A 88 -4.01 0.95 41.39
C ALA A 88 -4.85 2.02 42.07
N SER A 89 -5.96 2.45 41.49
CA SER A 89 -6.80 3.52 42.04
C SER A 89 -7.67 3.09 43.19
N GLY A 90 -7.60 1.83 43.59
CA GLY A 90 -8.42 1.34 44.67
C GLY A 90 -9.87 1.20 44.37
N ASN A 91 -10.26 1.34 43.16
CA ASN A 91 -11.60 1.00 42.69
C ASN A 91 -11.82 -0.49 42.74
N LEU A 92 -10.98 -1.00 43.41
CA LEU A 92 -10.95 -2.43 43.67
C LEU A 92 -12.05 -2.78 44.66
#